data_45b58a11569580a8f5ca160d5557eb7b
#
_entry.id   45b58a11569580a8f5ca160d5557eb7b
#
_cell.length_a   1.000
_cell.length_b   1.000
_cell.length_c   1.000
_cell.angle_alpha   90.00
_cell.angle_beta   90.00
_cell.angle_gamma   90.00
#
_symmetry.space_group_name_H-M   'P 1'
#
loop_
_entity.id
_entity.type
_entity.pdbx_description
1 polymer ?
#
loop_
_entity_poly.entity_id
_entity_poly.type
_entity_poly.pdbx_seq_one_letter_code
_entity_poly.pdbx_strand_id
1 'polypeptide(L)'
;MKSSSVIAYATLVGAAAAFVVPQARESSTNSTTSDDTSLLNYVLTLKNLENAFYAGALNSFTQDDFVNDSLPTWSRARFEQIAEHQQAHVDLLSNVIGSGAAQACNYTFPYTSPSTFAALAEVISGVCVSAFVGAAQYITSSDYLTTAAAILSTEARHAAWIAGPVNHQNAWSGAFDTPLSLDAVYTLVSQYISGCPSSNPTLPVTSFSSLTIANASLGQASTVTAANNVTVEGQYVAFISGLTPTFVQVVGGQVVVPATIMGTSYAVLTSSNTSVDDSTITAGVVALQFPYNSNGALELA
;
A
#
# COMPACT_ATOMS: atom_id res chain seq x y z
N MET A 1 41.64 40.40 -12.31
CA MET A 1 41.58 39.79 -10.98
C MET A 1 40.40 38.84 -10.99
N LYS A 2 40.67 37.53 -10.99
CA LYS A 2 39.62 36.50 -10.93
C LYS A 2 39.43 36.11 -9.44
N SER A 3 38.24 36.37 -8.92
CA SER A 3 37.88 35.97 -7.57
C SER A 3 37.45 34.49 -7.59
N SER A 4 38.18 33.64 -6.90
CA SER A 4 37.85 32.24 -6.71
C SER A 4 36.99 32.10 -5.45
N SER A 5 35.69 31.79 -5.63
CA SER A 5 34.82 31.47 -4.53
C SER A 5 35.08 30.03 -4.08
N VAL A 6 35.57 29.86 -2.86
CA VAL A 6 35.72 28.56 -2.19
C VAL A 6 34.36 28.22 -1.56
N ILE A 7 33.73 27.18 -2.07
CA ILE A 7 32.50 26.61 -1.46
C ILE A 7 32.94 25.68 -0.34
N ALA A 8 32.70 26.08 0.91
CA ALA A 8 32.93 25.22 2.08
C ALA A 8 31.75 24.23 2.23
N TYR A 9 32.05 22.95 2.06
CA TYR A 9 31.10 21.90 2.41
C TYR A 9 31.10 21.72 3.93
N ALA A 10 30.00 22.10 4.57
CA ALA A 10 29.76 21.74 5.97
C ALA A 10 29.36 20.25 6.01
N THR A 11 30.22 19.41 6.58
CA THR A 11 29.89 18.02 6.90
C THR A 11 28.94 18.00 8.09
N LEU A 12 27.64 17.84 7.83
CA LEU A 12 26.67 17.45 8.86
C LEU A 12 26.96 15.99 9.22
N VAL A 13 27.56 15.78 10.38
CA VAL A 13 27.59 14.48 11.05
C VAL A 13 26.19 14.28 11.64
N GLY A 14 25.25 13.76 10.84
CA GLY A 14 23.97 13.32 11.33
C GLY A 14 24.15 12.07 12.18
N ALA A 15 23.60 12.06 13.39
CA ALA A 15 23.46 10.85 14.18
C ALA A 15 22.75 9.80 13.32
N ALA A 16 23.40 8.67 13.07
CA ALA A 16 22.79 7.52 12.42
C ALA A 16 21.68 6.99 13.33
N ALA A 17 20.44 7.36 13.06
CA ALA A 17 19.31 6.64 13.59
C ALA A 17 19.46 5.18 13.10
N ALA A 18 19.54 4.25 14.03
CA ALA A 18 19.56 2.83 13.71
C ALA A 18 18.25 2.51 12.98
N PHE A 19 18.33 2.24 11.67
CA PHE A 19 17.20 1.74 10.92
C PHE A 19 16.82 0.38 11.51
N VAL A 20 15.64 0.30 12.11
CA VAL A 20 15.03 -0.98 12.46
C VAL A 20 14.49 -1.53 11.14
N VAL A 21 15.35 -2.25 10.41
CA VAL A 21 14.85 -3.21 9.41
C VAL A 21 13.96 -4.15 10.22
N PRO A 22 12.68 -4.37 9.83
CA PRO A 22 11.87 -5.39 10.48
C PRO A 22 12.69 -6.67 10.51
N GLN A 23 13.14 -7.11 11.71
CA GLN A 23 13.84 -8.37 11.82
C GLN A 23 12.88 -9.45 11.38
N ALA A 24 13.32 -10.27 10.43
CA ALA A 24 12.62 -11.50 10.10
C ALA A 24 12.27 -12.17 11.43
N ARG A 25 10.98 -12.41 11.64
CA ARG A 25 10.46 -13.05 12.86
C ARG A 25 11.29 -14.31 13.07
N GLU A 26 12.04 -14.41 14.16
CA GLU A 26 12.60 -15.69 14.58
C GLU A 26 11.45 -16.68 14.66
N SER A 27 11.51 -17.71 13.84
CA SER A 27 10.49 -18.74 13.69
C SER A 27 10.22 -19.32 15.07
N SER A 28 9.14 -18.88 15.71
CA SER A 28 8.57 -19.68 16.80
C SER A 28 8.13 -20.98 16.15
N THR A 29 8.59 -22.09 16.68
CA THR A 29 8.49 -23.45 16.17
C THR A 29 7.06 -24.01 15.99
N ASN A 30 6.07 -23.14 15.73
CA ASN A 30 4.67 -23.49 15.43
C ASN A 30 4.03 -22.61 14.35
N SER A 31 4.81 -21.82 13.59
CA SER A 31 4.32 -21.18 12.37
C SER A 31 4.52 -22.16 11.23
N THR A 32 3.45 -22.61 10.59
CA THR A 32 3.52 -23.18 9.25
C THR A 32 4.24 -22.16 8.38
N THR A 33 5.51 -22.43 8.07
CA THR A 33 6.23 -21.67 7.05
C THR A 33 5.38 -21.72 5.80
N SER A 34 4.80 -20.60 5.37
CA SER A 34 4.19 -20.54 4.05
C SER A 34 5.31 -20.87 3.08
N ASP A 35 5.20 -21.96 2.35
CA ASP A 35 6.13 -22.26 1.29
C ASP A 35 6.03 -21.15 0.22
N ASP A 36 7.03 -21.02 -0.63
CA ASP A 36 7.02 -20.01 -1.69
C ASP A 36 5.75 -20.12 -2.56
N THR A 37 5.14 -21.31 -2.69
CA THR A 37 3.90 -21.53 -3.46
C THR A 37 2.69 -20.82 -2.82
N SER A 38 2.55 -20.87 -1.49
CA SER A 38 1.48 -20.16 -0.78
C SER A 38 1.65 -18.65 -0.90
N LEU A 39 2.88 -18.15 -0.81
CA LEU A 39 3.20 -16.75 -1.00
C LEU A 39 2.95 -16.30 -2.46
N LEU A 40 3.34 -17.10 -3.44
CA LEU A 40 3.06 -16.82 -4.85
C LEU A 40 1.55 -16.76 -5.13
N ASN A 41 0.75 -17.65 -4.53
CA ASN A 41 -0.71 -17.61 -4.64
C ASN A 41 -1.31 -16.36 -3.98
N TYR A 42 -0.76 -15.92 -2.85
CA TYR A 42 -1.15 -14.64 -2.25
C TYR A 42 -0.87 -13.48 -3.22
N VAL A 43 0.33 -13.38 -3.78
CA VAL A 43 0.68 -12.35 -4.77
C VAL A 43 -0.18 -12.46 -6.02
N LEU A 44 -0.45 -13.66 -6.53
CA LEU A 44 -1.33 -13.89 -7.67
C LEU A 44 -2.76 -13.41 -7.40
N THR A 45 -3.26 -13.59 -6.17
CA THR A 45 -4.58 -13.09 -5.78
C THR A 45 -4.64 -11.55 -5.85
N LEU A 46 -3.58 -10.86 -5.43
CA LEU A 46 -3.48 -9.40 -5.57
C LEU A 46 -3.43 -8.99 -7.05
N LYS A 47 -2.65 -9.69 -7.88
CA LYS A 47 -2.54 -9.40 -9.32
C LYS A 47 -3.83 -9.69 -10.08
N ASN A 48 -4.58 -10.72 -9.71
CA ASN A 48 -5.91 -10.97 -10.24
C ASN A 48 -6.88 -9.82 -9.91
N LEU A 49 -6.81 -9.27 -8.70
CA LEU A 49 -7.61 -8.12 -8.29
C LEU A 49 -7.26 -6.87 -9.11
N GLU A 50 -5.97 -6.53 -9.24
CA GLU A 50 -5.53 -5.38 -10.05
C GLU A 50 -5.91 -5.55 -11.52
N ASN A 51 -5.70 -6.73 -12.09
CA ASN A 51 -6.08 -7.01 -13.48
C ASN A 51 -7.57 -6.79 -13.71
N ALA A 52 -8.42 -7.30 -12.82
CA ALA A 52 -9.86 -7.08 -12.88
C ALA A 52 -10.24 -5.61 -12.67
N PHE A 53 -9.54 -4.90 -11.80
CA PHE A 53 -9.75 -3.47 -11.53
C PHE A 53 -9.54 -2.62 -12.78
N TYR A 54 -8.37 -2.77 -13.44
CA TYR A 54 -8.06 -2.01 -14.65
C TYR A 54 -8.96 -2.43 -15.82
N ALA A 55 -9.14 -3.72 -16.06
CA ALA A 55 -9.99 -4.23 -17.13
C ALA A 55 -11.45 -3.75 -16.98
N GLY A 56 -11.99 -3.79 -15.76
CA GLY A 56 -13.35 -3.34 -15.47
C GLY A 56 -13.57 -1.86 -15.76
N ALA A 57 -12.64 -1.00 -15.33
CA ALA A 57 -12.73 0.44 -15.57
C ALA A 57 -12.58 0.78 -17.06
N LEU A 58 -11.61 0.18 -17.76
CA LEU A 58 -11.37 0.43 -19.19
C LEU A 58 -12.51 -0.10 -20.09
N ASN A 59 -13.23 -1.12 -19.63
CA ASN A 59 -14.46 -1.57 -20.29
C ASN A 59 -15.66 -0.65 -20.02
N SER A 60 -15.67 0.03 -18.87
CA SER A 60 -16.78 0.90 -18.44
C SER A 60 -16.65 2.33 -18.96
N PHE A 61 -15.43 2.84 -19.14
CA PHE A 61 -15.15 4.22 -19.48
C PHE A 61 -14.42 4.36 -20.81
N THR A 62 -14.98 5.13 -21.73
CA THR A 62 -14.41 5.46 -23.03
C THR A 62 -13.32 6.51 -22.94
N GLN A 63 -12.59 6.77 -24.03
CA GLN A 63 -11.65 7.90 -24.11
C GLN A 63 -12.34 9.24 -23.87
N ASP A 64 -13.56 9.42 -24.40
CA ASP A 64 -14.32 10.66 -24.22
C ASP A 64 -14.75 10.84 -22.76
N ASP A 65 -15.08 9.77 -22.03
CA ASP A 65 -15.38 9.83 -20.62
C ASP A 65 -14.18 10.35 -19.80
N PHE A 66 -12.96 9.87 -20.12
CA PHE A 66 -11.74 10.36 -19.48
C PHE A 66 -11.51 11.86 -19.72
N VAL A 67 -11.69 12.31 -20.95
CA VAL A 67 -11.54 13.72 -21.31
C VAL A 67 -12.62 14.60 -20.66
N ASN A 68 -13.86 14.13 -20.66
CA ASN A 68 -15.00 14.84 -20.07
C ASN A 68 -14.88 14.94 -18.54
N ASP A 69 -14.21 13.98 -17.90
CA ASP A 69 -13.92 13.98 -16.46
C ASP A 69 -12.59 14.70 -16.12
N SER A 70 -12.09 15.51 -17.05
CA SER A 70 -10.90 16.38 -16.91
C SER A 70 -9.57 15.64 -16.71
N LEU A 71 -9.49 14.36 -17.02
CA LEU A 71 -8.23 13.64 -17.03
C LEU A 71 -7.41 13.94 -18.30
N PRO A 72 -6.07 13.84 -18.26
CA PRO A 72 -5.24 14.06 -19.42
C PRO A 72 -5.63 13.17 -20.60
N THR A 73 -5.64 13.70 -21.81
CA THR A 73 -6.09 13.00 -23.03
C THR A 73 -5.30 11.72 -23.32
N TRP A 74 -4.10 11.61 -22.81
CA TRP A 74 -3.21 10.45 -22.97
C TRP A 74 -3.37 9.42 -21.84
N SER A 75 -4.10 9.72 -20.76
CA SER A 75 -4.11 8.90 -19.54
C SER A 75 -4.75 7.53 -19.77
N ARG A 76 -5.87 7.47 -20.49
CA ARG A 76 -6.56 6.19 -20.76
C ARG A 76 -5.65 5.18 -21.48
N ALA A 77 -4.94 5.61 -22.53
CA ALA A 77 -4.02 4.74 -23.26
C ALA A 77 -2.85 4.24 -22.39
N ARG A 78 -2.43 5.02 -21.37
CA ARG A 78 -1.45 4.56 -20.38
C ARG A 78 -2.02 3.58 -19.38
N PHE A 79 -3.27 3.76 -18.95
CA PHE A 79 -3.97 2.76 -18.13
C PHE A 79 -4.16 1.45 -18.89
N GLU A 80 -4.37 1.47 -20.21
CA GLU A 80 -4.37 0.27 -21.04
C GLU A 80 -3.03 -0.47 -20.98
N GLN A 81 -1.90 0.25 -21.07
CA GLN A 81 -0.57 -0.36 -20.91
C GLN A 81 -0.37 -0.95 -19.50
N ILE A 82 -0.86 -0.27 -18.46
CA ILE A 82 -0.82 -0.83 -17.09
C ILE A 82 -1.65 -2.12 -17.01
N ALA A 83 -2.85 -2.15 -17.61
CA ALA A 83 -3.68 -3.36 -17.67
C ALA A 83 -2.97 -4.53 -18.38
N GLU A 84 -2.27 -4.26 -19.50
CA GLU A 84 -1.44 -5.26 -20.19
C GLU A 84 -0.30 -5.78 -19.29
N HIS A 85 0.33 -4.89 -18.49
CA HIS A 85 1.36 -5.30 -17.53
C HIS A 85 0.76 -6.17 -16.41
N GLN A 86 -0.42 -5.84 -15.88
CA GLN A 86 -1.09 -6.66 -14.87
C GLN A 86 -1.43 -8.05 -15.41
N GLN A 87 -1.93 -8.14 -16.65
CA GLN A 87 -2.18 -9.43 -17.28
C GLN A 87 -0.89 -10.24 -17.42
N ALA A 88 0.23 -9.61 -17.85
CA ALA A 88 1.52 -10.29 -17.96
C ALA A 88 2.02 -10.81 -16.60
N HIS A 89 1.80 -10.06 -15.50
CA HIS A 89 2.13 -10.51 -14.14
C HIS A 89 1.27 -11.70 -13.71
N VAL A 90 -0.04 -11.69 -14.01
CA VAL A 90 -0.95 -12.82 -13.75
C VAL A 90 -0.50 -14.07 -14.52
N ASP A 91 -0.20 -13.92 -15.81
CA ASP A 91 0.23 -15.03 -16.66
C ASP A 91 1.54 -15.65 -16.15
N LEU A 92 2.52 -14.80 -15.80
CA LEU A 92 3.80 -15.27 -15.26
C LEU A 92 3.60 -16.06 -13.96
N LEU A 93 2.89 -15.50 -12.99
CA LEU A 93 2.65 -16.15 -11.70
C LEU A 93 1.85 -17.43 -11.84
N SER A 94 0.80 -17.42 -12.67
CA SER A 94 -0.02 -18.61 -12.94
C SER A 94 0.80 -19.73 -13.58
N ASN A 95 1.68 -19.40 -14.52
CA ASN A 95 2.56 -20.38 -15.15
C ASN A 95 3.59 -20.96 -14.18
N VAL A 96 4.15 -20.15 -13.30
CA VAL A 96 5.11 -20.59 -12.28
C VAL A 96 4.45 -21.51 -11.26
N ILE A 97 3.24 -21.19 -10.80
CA ILE A 97 2.49 -21.99 -9.82
C ILE A 97 1.91 -23.27 -10.47
N GLY A 98 1.50 -23.18 -11.72
CA GLY A 98 0.90 -24.29 -12.46
C GLY A 98 -0.53 -24.62 -12.04
N SER A 99 -0.87 -25.89 -11.88
CA SER A 99 -2.26 -26.34 -11.63
C SER A 99 -2.83 -25.91 -10.27
N GLY A 100 -2.00 -25.45 -9.34
CA GLY A 100 -2.40 -24.91 -8.03
C GLY A 100 -2.61 -23.40 -8.02
N ALA A 101 -2.58 -22.73 -9.17
CA ALA A 101 -2.71 -21.29 -9.26
C ALA A 101 -4.13 -20.83 -8.88
N ALA A 102 -4.21 -19.82 -8.01
CA ALA A 102 -5.45 -19.18 -7.63
C ALA A 102 -6.15 -18.55 -8.84
N GLN A 103 -7.41 -18.85 -9.02
CA GLN A 103 -8.26 -18.24 -10.05
C GLN A 103 -8.75 -16.88 -9.57
N ALA A 104 -9.05 -15.98 -10.52
CA ALA A 104 -9.64 -14.68 -10.21
C ALA A 104 -10.94 -14.83 -9.41
N CYS A 105 -11.12 -13.97 -8.43
CA CYS A 105 -12.35 -13.85 -7.65
C CYS A 105 -13.37 -12.96 -8.38
N ASN A 106 -14.55 -12.79 -7.79
CA ASN A 106 -15.49 -11.75 -8.17
C ASN A 106 -15.16 -10.49 -7.38
N TYR A 107 -15.17 -9.35 -8.04
CA TYR A 107 -14.76 -8.07 -7.44
C TYR A 107 -15.84 -7.01 -7.61
N THR A 108 -15.88 -6.08 -6.66
CA THR A 108 -16.72 -4.88 -6.72
C THR A 108 -15.88 -3.68 -6.32
N PHE A 109 -15.75 -2.72 -7.22
CA PHE A 109 -14.96 -1.51 -6.99
C PHE A 109 -15.87 -0.28 -6.94
N PRO A 110 -15.64 0.67 -6.01
CA PRO A 110 -16.54 1.80 -5.77
C PRO A 110 -16.35 2.98 -6.74
N TYR A 111 -15.56 2.83 -7.80
CA TYR A 111 -15.41 3.91 -8.78
C TYR A 111 -16.69 4.07 -9.63
N THR A 112 -17.04 5.30 -9.93
CA THR A 112 -18.23 5.67 -10.73
C THR A 112 -17.89 6.58 -11.90
N SER A 113 -16.65 7.05 -12.00
CA SER A 113 -16.14 7.92 -13.06
C SER A 113 -14.64 7.67 -13.28
N PRO A 114 -14.05 8.13 -14.40
CA PRO A 114 -12.62 8.05 -14.65
C PRO A 114 -11.74 8.67 -13.55
N SER A 115 -12.14 9.81 -12.97
CA SER A 115 -11.40 10.46 -11.88
C SER A 115 -11.42 9.64 -10.59
N THR A 116 -12.60 9.07 -10.23
CA THR A 116 -12.69 8.18 -9.06
C THR A 116 -11.97 6.85 -9.27
N PHE A 117 -11.93 6.36 -10.52
CA PHE A 117 -11.08 5.22 -10.89
C PHE A 117 -9.60 5.56 -10.73
N ALA A 118 -9.13 6.71 -11.23
CA ALA A 118 -7.73 7.13 -11.13
C ALA A 118 -7.30 7.32 -9.67
N ALA A 119 -8.15 7.91 -8.83
CA ALA A 119 -7.89 8.06 -7.41
C ALA A 119 -7.78 6.69 -6.69
N LEU A 120 -8.67 5.74 -7.01
CA LEU A 120 -8.59 4.40 -6.45
C LEU A 120 -7.40 3.60 -7.00
N ALA A 121 -7.01 3.84 -8.27
CA ALA A 121 -5.83 3.23 -8.88
C ALA A 121 -4.54 3.60 -8.14
N GLU A 122 -4.41 4.86 -7.69
CA GLU A 122 -3.30 5.30 -6.84
C GLU A 122 -3.21 4.49 -5.54
N VAL A 123 -4.35 4.33 -4.86
CA VAL A 123 -4.41 3.57 -3.60
C VAL A 123 -4.05 2.10 -3.83
N ILE A 124 -4.68 1.43 -4.81
CA ILE A 124 -4.47 0.00 -5.08
C ILE A 124 -3.02 -0.26 -5.51
N SER A 125 -2.46 0.53 -6.43
CA SER A 125 -1.07 0.37 -6.85
C SER A 125 -0.08 0.65 -5.71
N GLY A 126 -0.34 1.66 -4.87
CA GLY A 126 0.46 1.93 -3.67
C GLY A 126 0.43 0.76 -2.67
N VAL A 127 -0.74 0.17 -2.45
CA VAL A 127 -0.88 -1.04 -1.61
C VAL A 127 -0.11 -2.22 -2.20
N CYS A 128 -0.11 -2.40 -3.52
CA CYS A 128 0.66 -3.46 -4.17
C CYS A 128 2.17 -3.24 -4.03
N VAL A 129 2.67 -2.03 -4.15
CA VAL A 129 4.08 -1.72 -3.82
C VAL A 129 4.39 -2.15 -2.39
N SER A 130 3.58 -1.72 -1.42
CA SER A 130 3.73 -2.08 0.00
C SER A 130 3.67 -3.59 0.24
N ALA A 131 2.82 -4.31 -0.53
CA ALA A 131 2.70 -5.77 -0.48
C ALA A 131 3.98 -6.47 -0.92
N PHE A 132 4.56 -6.07 -2.05
CA PHE A 132 5.81 -6.67 -2.54
C PHE A 132 6.99 -6.39 -1.62
N VAL A 133 7.10 -5.15 -1.10
CA VAL A 133 8.14 -4.80 -0.13
C VAL A 133 8.01 -5.64 1.14
N GLY A 134 6.79 -5.76 1.69
CA GLY A 134 6.54 -6.54 2.91
C GLY A 134 6.70 -8.05 2.72
N ALA A 135 6.30 -8.58 1.54
CA ALA A 135 6.41 -9.99 1.20
C ALA A 135 7.84 -10.46 0.94
N ALA A 136 8.74 -9.56 0.55
CA ALA A 136 10.12 -9.92 0.14
C ALA A 136 10.87 -10.73 1.21
N GLN A 137 10.63 -10.47 2.50
CA GLN A 137 11.27 -11.18 3.61
C GLN A 137 10.89 -12.66 3.73
N TYR A 138 9.80 -13.08 3.09
CA TYR A 138 9.30 -14.46 3.15
C TYR A 138 9.71 -15.30 1.93
N ILE A 139 10.26 -14.67 0.87
CA ILE A 139 10.68 -15.36 -0.34
C ILE A 139 12.02 -16.06 -0.08
N THR A 140 12.05 -17.37 -0.21
CA THR A 140 13.27 -18.18 0.02
C THR A 140 14.06 -18.43 -1.25
N SER A 141 13.40 -18.49 -2.41
CA SER A 141 14.03 -18.65 -3.72
C SER A 141 14.60 -17.33 -4.25
N SER A 142 15.89 -17.32 -4.59
CA SER A 142 16.55 -16.15 -5.22
C SER A 142 15.95 -15.77 -6.58
N ASP A 143 15.46 -16.77 -7.33
CA ASP A 143 14.85 -16.54 -8.64
C ASP A 143 13.47 -15.86 -8.49
N TYR A 144 12.69 -16.32 -7.51
CA TYR A 144 11.41 -15.68 -7.20
C TYR A 144 11.61 -14.28 -6.61
N LEU A 145 12.64 -14.08 -5.79
CA LEU A 145 12.97 -12.74 -5.26
C LEU A 145 13.36 -11.79 -6.39
N THR A 146 14.15 -12.24 -7.37
CA THR A 146 14.51 -11.44 -8.54
C THR A 146 13.29 -11.09 -9.37
N THR A 147 12.38 -12.04 -9.59
CA THR A 147 11.13 -11.82 -10.30
C THR A 147 10.22 -10.84 -9.54
N ALA A 148 10.07 -11.02 -8.23
CA ALA A 148 9.30 -10.13 -7.38
C ALA A 148 9.86 -8.69 -7.40
N ALA A 149 11.18 -8.52 -7.35
CA ALA A 149 11.84 -7.23 -7.45
C ALA A 149 11.62 -6.55 -8.82
N ALA A 150 11.60 -7.33 -9.91
CA ALA A 150 11.28 -6.82 -11.25
C ALA A 150 9.84 -6.31 -11.35
N ILE A 151 8.87 -7.05 -10.80
CA ILE A 151 7.47 -6.63 -10.72
C ILE A 151 7.36 -5.40 -9.81
N LEU A 152 7.88 -5.44 -8.59
CA LEU A 152 7.86 -4.32 -7.63
C LEU A 152 8.35 -3.02 -8.27
N SER A 153 9.49 -3.08 -8.98
CA SER A 153 10.04 -1.87 -9.63
C SER A 153 9.12 -1.29 -10.70
N THR A 154 8.30 -2.11 -11.34
CA THR A 154 7.30 -1.68 -12.34
C THR A 154 6.07 -1.13 -11.64
N GLU A 155 5.58 -1.78 -10.58
CA GLU A 155 4.45 -1.30 -9.78
C GLU A 155 4.75 0.07 -9.13
N ALA A 156 5.97 0.27 -8.61
CA ALA A 156 6.36 1.57 -8.06
C ALA A 156 6.31 2.69 -9.13
N ARG A 157 6.69 2.39 -10.38
CA ARG A 157 6.53 3.32 -11.51
C ARG A 157 5.07 3.58 -11.87
N HIS A 158 4.20 2.55 -11.82
CA HIS A 158 2.76 2.72 -12.04
C HIS A 158 2.17 3.63 -10.96
N ALA A 159 2.41 3.35 -9.68
CA ALA A 159 1.91 4.15 -8.56
C ALA A 159 2.37 5.61 -8.66
N ALA A 160 3.67 5.85 -8.89
CA ALA A 160 4.22 7.20 -9.04
C ALA A 160 3.65 7.94 -10.25
N TRP A 161 3.44 7.24 -11.38
CA TRP A 161 2.86 7.84 -12.57
C TRP A 161 1.38 8.19 -12.37
N ILE A 162 0.61 7.33 -11.69
CA ILE A 162 -0.80 7.60 -11.39
C ILE A 162 -0.91 8.79 -10.43
N ALA A 163 -0.15 8.78 -9.33
CA ALA A 163 -0.17 9.84 -8.34
C ALA A 163 0.21 11.21 -8.95
N GLY A 164 1.38 11.32 -9.57
CA GLY A 164 1.88 12.62 -10.07
C GLY A 164 1.17 13.08 -11.34
N PRO A 165 1.43 12.50 -12.53
CA PRO A 165 0.91 12.99 -13.80
C PRO A 165 -0.62 12.93 -13.95
N VAL A 166 -1.32 11.99 -13.30
CA VAL A 166 -2.76 11.81 -13.47
C VAL A 166 -3.55 12.49 -12.37
N ASN A 167 -3.23 12.21 -11.10
CA ASN A 167 -3.99 12.71 -9.95
C ASN A 167 -3.45 14.02 -9.38
N HIS A 168 -2.31 14.53 -9.90
CA HIS A 168 -1.64 15.74 -9.40
C HIS A 168 -1.28 15.66 -7.92
N GLN A 169 -1.00 14.46 -7.42
CA GLN A 169 -0.55 14.16 -6.08
C GLN A 169 0.97 13.92 -6.04
N ASN A 170 1.49 13.63 -4.86
CA ASN A 170 2.91 13.35 -4.69
C ASN A 170 3.27 11.96 -5.20
N ALA A 171 4.28 11.87 -6.05
CA ALA A 171 4.73 10.61 -6.64
C ALA A 171 5.45 9.68 -5.64
N TRP A 172 5.77 10.16 -4.45
CA TRP A 172 6.39 9.42 -3.34
C TRP A 172 6.00 10.03 -2.00
N SER A 173 6.06 9.24 -0.93
CA SER A 173 5.75 9.68 0.43
C SER A 173 7.00 10.00 1.26
N GLY A 174 8.17 9.69 0.75
CA GLY A 174 9.47 9.89 1.41
C GLY A 174 10.57 9.10 0.72
N ALA A 175 11.66 8.87 1.45
CA ALA A 175 12.82 8.15 0.92
C ALA A 175 12.62 6.63 0.80
N PHE A 176 11.58 6.09 1.44
CA PHE A 176 11.29 4.65 1.49
C PHE A 176 9.80 4.41 1.35
N ASP A 177 9.44 3.40 0.54
CA ASP A 177 8.09 2.87 0.54
C ASP A 177 7.81 2.11 1.84
N THR A 178 6.54 2.05 2.23
CA THR A 178 6.12 1.41 3.48
C THR A 178 5.91 -0.08 3.27
N PRO A 179 6.66 -0.97 3.94
CA PRO A 179 6.34 -2.40 3.92
C PRO A 179 5.09 -2.67 4.75
N LEU A 180 4.14 -3.44 4.22
CA LEU A 180 2.99 -3.92 4.96
C LEU A 180 3.07 -5.45 5.14
N SER A 181 2.54 -5.95 6.26
CA SER A 181 2.36 -7.39 6.45
C SER A 181 1.34 -7.96 5.47
N LEU A 182 1.37 -9.28 5.28
CA LEU A 182 0.43 -9.96 4.38
C LEU A 182 -1.02 -9.74 4.84
N ASP A 183 -1.28 -9.80 6.14
CA ASP A 183 -2.60 -9.57 6.75
C ASP A 183 -3.07 -8.12 6.59
N ALA A 184 -2.16 -7.16 6.75
CA ALA A 184 -2.46 -5.74 6.57
C ALA A 184 -2.86 -5.43 5.12
N VAL A 185 -2.13 -5.95 4.14
CA VAL A 185 -2.47 -5.80 2.71
C VAL A 185 -3.79 -6.49 2.40
N TYR A 186 -3.97 -7.74 2.88
CA TYR A 186 -5.20 -8.48 2.62
C TYR A 186 -6.42 -7.77 3.22
N THR A 187 -6.28 -7.15 4.39
CA THR A 187 -7.33 -6.32 4.99
C THR A 187 -7.74 -5.16 4.07
N LEU A 188 -6.77 -4.47 3.45
CA LEU A 188 -7.03 -3.34 2.54
C LEU A 188 -7.74 -3.78 1.25
N VAL A 189 -7.39 -4.94 0.71
CA VAL A 189 -7.90 -5.36 -0.61
C VAL A 189 -9.12 -6.27 -0.53
N SER A 190 -9.32 -7.01 0.56
CA SER A 190 -10.43 -7.96 0.73
C SER A 190 -11.80 -7.29 0.67
N GLN A 191 -11.90 -6.01 0.98
CA GLN A 191 -13.15 -5.24 0.85
C GLN A 191 -13.68 -5.17 -0.59
N TYR A 192 -12.83 -5.39 -1.59
CA TYR A 192 -13.22 -5.41 -2.99
C TYR A 192 -13.56 -6.82 -3.50
N ILE A 193 -13.33 -7.85 -2.69
CA ILE A 193 -13.59 -9.26 -3.04
C ILE A 193 -15.00 -9.63 -2.59
N SER A 194 -15.89 -9.95 -3.54
CA SER A 194 -17.26 -10.37 -3.24
C SER A 194 -17.45 -11.89 -3.18
N GLY A 195 -16.48 -12.66 -3.66
CA GLY A 195 -16.46 -14.11 -3.57
C GLY A 195 -15.39 -14.72 -4.47
N CYS A 196 -14.84 -15.84 -4.05
CA CYS A 196 -13.81 -16.57 -4.81
C CYS A 196 -14.27 -17.98 -5.15
N PRO A 197 -13.71 -18.59 -6.22
CA PRO A 197 -13.91 -20.01 -6.50
C PRO A 197 -13.51 -20.88 -5.30
N SER A 198 -14.33 -21.87 -4.98
CA SER A 198 -14.03 -22.81 -3.88
C SER A 198 -12.80 -23.69 -4.13
N SER A 199 -12.32 -23.74 -5.37
CA SER A 199 -11.09 -24.43 -5.78
C SER A 199 -9.83 -23.63 -5.45
N ASN A 200 -9.93 -22.36 -5.11
CA ASN A 200 -8.76 -21.55 -4.78
C ASN A 200 -8.09 -22.07 -3.50
N PRO A 201 -6.76 -22.07 -3.45
CA PRO A 201 -6.05 -22.44 -2.24
C PRO A 201 -6.36 -21.47 -1.09
N THR A 202 -6.35 -21.97 0.13
CA THR A 202 -6.42 -21.13 1.32
C THR A 202 -5.16 -20.27 1.41
N LEU A 203 -5.34 -18.96 1.50
CA LEU A 203 -4.21 -18.05 1.66
C LEU A 203 -3.76 -17.99 3.13
N PRO A 204 -2.47 -17.78 3.39
CA PRO A 204 -1.92 -17.70 4.75
C PRO A 204 -2.15 -16.31 5.36
N VAL A 205 -3.37 -15.78 5.26
CA VAL A 205 -3.71 -14.41 5.68
C VAL A 205 -5.05 -14.35 6.38
N THR A 206 -5.19 -13.34 7.26
CA THR A 206 -6.42 -13.03 7.99
C THR A 206 -6.68 -11.53 7.91
N SER A 207 -7.94 -11.13 7.69
CA SER A 207 -8.30 -9.71 7.74
C SER A 207 -8.46 -9.23 9.17
N PHE A 208 -7.95 -8.05 9.47
CA PHE A 208 -8.24 -7.35 10.72
C PHE A 208 -9.65 -6.75 10.72
N SER A 209 -10.16 -6.43 11.91
CA SER A 209 -11.37 -5.62 12.06
C SER A 209 -11.19 -4.26 11.39
N SER A 210 -12.21 -3.71 10.73
CA SER A 210 -12.08 -2.42 10.07
C SER A 210 -11.84 -1.30 11.10
N LEU A 211 -10.98 -0.35 10.71
CA LEU A 211 -10.64 0.87 11.44
C LEU A 211 -11.10 2.09 10.65
N THR A 212 -11.57 3.11 11.33
CA THR A 212 -11.85 4.41 10.72
C THR A 212 -11.19 5.51 11.54
N ILE A 213 -10.48 6.42 10.88
CA ILE A 213 -9.95 7.66 11.45
C ILE A 213 -10.63 8.80 10.69
N ALA A 214 -11.66 9.36 11.30
CA ALA A 214 -12.52 10.32 10.65
C ALA A 214 -11.83 11.68 10.47
N ASN A 215 -11.88 12.24 9.24
CA ASN A 215 -11.35 13.55 8.92
C ASN A 215 -9.88 13.72 9.35
N ALA A 216 -9.04 12.71 9.07
CA ALA A 216 -7.62 12.73 9.43
C ALA A 216 -6.94 13.95 8.81
N SER A 217 -6.49 14.88 9.67
CA SER A 217 -5.77 16.09 9.27
C SER A 217 -4.56 16.29 10.17
N LEU A 218 -3.44 16.68 9.58
CA LEU A 218 -2.16 16.79 10.26
C LEU A 218 -2.21 17.75 11.47
N GLY A 219 -1.70 17.31 12.60
CA GLY A 219 -1.71 18.07 13.85
C GLY A 219 -3.08 18.23 14.50
N GLN A 220 -4.14 17.64 13.95
CA GLN A 220 -5.51 17.75 14.45
C GLN A 220 -5.97 16.46 15.13
N ALA A 221 -6.91 16.60 16.07
CA ALA A 221 -7.56 15.47 16.69
C ALA A 221 -8.60 14.88 15.75
N SER A 222 -8.55 13.57 15.58
CA SER A 222 -9.45 12.80 14.71
C SER A 222 -10.13 11.68 15.50
N THR A 223 -11.41 11.43 15.25
CA THR A 223 -12.15 10.37 15.92
C THR A 223 -11.72 9.01 15.37
N VAL A 224 -11.45 8.08 16.28
CA VAL A 224 -11.07 6.69 15.98
C VAL A 224 -12.23 5.77 16.31
N THR A 225 -12.63 4.93 15.37
CA THR A 225 -13.61 3.88 15.58
C THR A 225 -13.16 2.58 14.95
N ALA A 226 -13.53 1.46 15.57
CA ALA A 226 -13.22 0.13 15.03
C ALA A 226 -14.48 -0.75 15.05
N ALA A 227 -14.58 -1.65 14.07
CA ALA A 227 -15.68 -2.61 14.01
C ALA A 227 -15.52 -3.75 15.05
N ASN A 228 -16.52 -4.65 15.10
CA ASN A 228 -16.49 -5.88 15.89
C ASN A 228 -16.25 -5.64 17.40
N ASN A 229 -16.74 -4.51 17.94
CA ASN A 229 -16.59 -4.13 19.35
C ASN A 229 -15.13 -4.05 19.84
N VAL A 230 -14.18 -3.78 18.94
CA VAL A 230 -12.79 -3.53 19.34
C VAL A 230 -12.75 -2.23 20.14
N THR A 231 -12.24 -2.29 21.38
CA THR A 231 -12.08 -1.12 22.22
C THR A 231 -10.89 -0.28 21.70
N VAL A 232 -11.15 0.99 21.36
CA VAL A 232 -10.08 1.88 20.87
C VAL A 232 -9.39 2.62 22.01
N GLU A 233 -10.11 2.92 23.09
CA GLU A 233 -9.59 3.71 24.23
C GLU A 233 -8.39 3.06 24.88
N GLY A 234 -7.35 3.84 25.13
CA GLY A 234 -6.11 3.41 25.77
C GLY A 234 -5.13 2.66 24.86
N GLN A 235 -5.56 2.24 23.65
CA GLN A 235 -4.68 1.69 22.64
C GLN A 235 -3.91 2.80 21.90
N TYR A 236 -3.10 2.42 20.92
CA TYR A 236 -2.33 3.35 20.10
C TYR A 236 -2.75 3.24 18.64
N VAL A 237 -2.77 4.38 17.95
CA VAL A 237 -2.72 4.37 16.49
C VAL A 237 -1.26 4.47 16.09
N ALA A 238 -0.78 3.48 15.35
CA ALA A 238 0.51 3.53 14.70
C ALA A 238 0.32 4.07 13.28
N PHE A 239 0.86 5.25 13.03
CA PHE A 239 0.94 5.85 11.70
C PHE A 239 2.25 5.40 11.06
N ILE A 240 2.17 4.68 9.95
CA ILE A 240 3.29 4.03 9.28
C ILE A 240 3.56 4.78 7.98
N SER A 241 4.71 5.43 7.90
CA SER A 241 5.21 6.11 6.71
C SER A 241 6.67 5.74 6.50
N GLY A 242 7.00 5.12 5.39
CA GLY A 242 8.30 4.51 5.16
C GLY A 242 8.58 3.36 6.15
N LEU A 243 9.75 3.35 6.76
CA LEU A 243 10.22 2.24 7.60
C LEU A 243 9.96 2.42 9.11
N THR A 244 9.42 3.57 9.52
CA THR A 244 9.30 3.90 10.94
C THR A 244 7.87 4.28 11.30
N PRO A 245 7.20 3.56 12.21
CA PRO A 245 5.89 3.94 12.71
C PRO A 245 5.99 5.05 13.77
N THR A 246 4.97 5.92 13.80
CA THR A 246 4.75 6.89 14.88
C THR A 246 3.53 6.46 15.68
N PHE A 247 3.71 6.21 16.97
CA PHE A 247 2.64 5.76 17.88
C PHE A 247 2.01 6.94 18.60
N VAL A 248 0.68 7.04 18.53
CA VAL A 248 -0.09 8.05 19.26
C VAL A 248 -1.21 7.36 20.04
N GLN A 249 -1.28 7.62 21.34
CA GLN A 249 -2.31 7.02 22.20
C GLN A 249 -3.70 7.57 21.86
N VAL A 250 -4.68 6.69 21.85
CA VAL A 250 -6.09 7.08 21.74
C VAL A 250 -6.60 7.49 23.10
N VAL A 251 -7.08 8.72 23.20
CA VAL A 251 -7.63 9.31 24.43
C VAL A 251 -8.99 9.95 24.13
N GLY A 252 -10.01 9.57 24.88
CA GLY A 252 -11.38 10.03 24.64
C GLY A 252 -11.91 9.65 23.26
N GLY A 253 -11.49 8.49 22.73
CA GLY A 253 -11.85 8.03 21.37
C GLY A 253 -11.21 8.83 20.24
N GLN A 254 -10.19 9.64 20.53
CA GLN A 254 -9.53 10.49 19.55
C GLN A 254 -8.02 10.23 19.51
N VAL A 255 -7.42 10.55 18.35
CA VAL A 255 -5.96 10.55 18.14
C VAL A 255 -5.54 11.85 17.47
N VAL A 256 -4.41 12.42 17.86
CA VAL A 256 -3.82 13.55 17.14
C VAL A 256 -2.96 13.00 16.01
N VAL A 257 -3.34 13.31 14.76
CA VAL A 257 -2.58 12.89 13.59
C VAL A 257 -1.20 13.57 13.60
N PRO A 258 -0.08 12.82 13.47
CA PRO A 258 1.25 13.44 13.48
C PRO A 258 1.40 14.48 12.38
N ALA A 259 1.98 15.64 12.72
CA ALA A 259 2.19 16.73 11.77
C ALA A 259 3.38 16.51 10.82
N THR A 260 4.10 15.39 10.98
CA THR A 260 5.35 15.09 10.25
C THR A 260 5.21 14.03 9.16
N ILE A 261 4.03 13.39 9.05
CA ILE A 261 3.78 12.40 8.00
C ILE A 261 3.34 13.09 6.70
N MET A 262 3.75 12.56 5.57
CA MET A 262 3.50 13.13 4.23
C MET A 262 3.19 12.04 3.23
N GLY A 263 2.45 12.38 2.17
CA GLY A 263 2.07 11.46 1.11
C GLY A 263 1.18 10.32 1.60
N THR A 264 1.31 9.15 1.00
CA THR A 264 0.59 7.95 1.44
C THR A 264 1.17 7.42 2.74
N SER A 265 0.32 7.29 3.74
CA SER A 265 0.65 6.72 5.05
C SER A 265 -0.41 5.70 5.42
N TYR A 266 -0.03 4.70 6.19
CA TYR A 266 -0.98 3.70 6.69
C TYR A 266 -1.17 3.86 8.19
N ALA A 267 -2.35 3.55 8.69
CA ALA A 267 -2.63 3.60 10.11
C ALA A 267 -3.29 2.32 10.58
N VAL A 268 -2.86 1.81 11.72
CA VAL A 268 -3.44 0.66 12.41
C VAL A 268 -3.70 0.99 13.87
N LEU A 269 -4.72 0.38 14.45
CA LEU A 269 -4.92 0.35 15.89
C LEU A 269 -4.12 -0.81 16.47
N THR A 270 -3.30 -0.55 17.49
CA THR A 270 -2.41 -1.54 18.07
C THR A 270 -2.39 -1.46 19.59
N SER A 271 -2.21 -2.60 20.24
CA SER A 271 -2.00 -2.70 21.69
C SER A 271 -0.60 -2.30 22.13
N SER A 272 0.37 -2.19 21.20
CA SER A 272 1.77 -1.84 21.47
C SER A 272 2.06 -0.38 21.12
N ASN A 273 2.98 0.23 21.84
CA ASN A 273 3.52 1.57 21.55
C ASN A 273 4.97 1.54 21.03
N THR A 274 5.48 0.36 20.73
CA THR A 274 6.89 0.16 20.32
C THR A 274 7.07 -0.71 19.10
N SER A 275 6.07 -1.53 18.75
CA SER A 275 6.11 -2.44 17.60
C SER A 275 4.77 -2.48 16.90
N VAL A 276 4.81 -2.72 15.58
CA VAL A 276 3.64 -3.01 14.76
C VAL A 276 3.89 -4.36 14.10
N ASP A 277 3.14 -5.35 14.57
CA ASP A 277 3.12 -6.68 13.96
C ASP A 277 1.70 -7.26 14.05
N ASP A 278 1.43 -8.32 13.29
CA ASP A 278 0.08 -8.88 13.19
C ASP A 278 -0.49 -9.34 14.55
N SER A 279 0.37 -9.65 15.53
CA SER A 279 -0.08 -10.07 16.88
C SER A 279 -0.45 -8.89 17.76
N THR A 280 0.00 -7.68 17.44
CA THR A 280 -0.30 -6.45 18.20
C THR A 280 -1.40 -5.62 17.56
N ILE A 281 -1.63 -5.76 16.23
CA ILE A 281 -2.70 -5.06 15.52
C ILE A 281 -4.05 -5.59 15.97
N THR A 282 -4.94 -4.70 16.39
CA THR A 282 -6.29 -5.02 16.86
C THR A 282 -7.38 -4.58 15.87
N ALA A 283 -7.09 -3.56 15.04
CA ALA A 283 -7.94 -3.13 13.92
C ALA A 283 -7.12 -2.32 12.90
N GLY A 284 -7.60 -2.24 11.72
CA GLY A 284 -6.98 -1.50 10.60
C GLY A 284 -6.81 -2.46 9.45
N VAL A 285 -6.22 -2.07 8.37
CA VAL A 285 -5.39 -0.90 8.06
C VAL A 285 -6.24 0.18 7.39
N VAL A 286 -5.88 1.44 7.57
CA VAL A 286 -6.42 2.57 6.81
C VAL A 286 -5.29 3.20 6.00
N ALA A 287 -5.53 3.44 4.71
CA ALA A 287 -4.65 4.26 3.88
C ALA A 287 -5.07 5.72 3.99
N LEU A 288 -4.13 6.59 4.27
CA LEU A 288 -4.31 8.03 4.44
C LEU A 288 -3.42 8.78 3.45
N GLN A 289 -3.91 9.91 2.92
CA GLN A 289 -3.17 10.75 2.00
C GLN A 289 -2.97 12.15 2.60
N PHE A 290 -1.71 12.59 2.65
CA PHE A 290 -1.31 13.90 3.16
C PHE A 290 -0.46 14.62 2.11
N PRO A 291 -1.09 15.30 1.14
CA PRO A 291 -0.36 15.94 0.03
C PRO A 291 0.56 17.04 0.53
N TYR A 292 1.69 17.23 -0.16
CA TYR A 292 2.68 18.23 0.12
C TYR A 292 3.26 18.81 -1.18
N ASN A 293 3.72 20.05 -1.17
CA ASN A 293 4.26 20.72 -2.34
C ASN A 293 5.74 20.40 -2.57
N SER A 294 6.30 20.92 -3.67
CA SER A 294 7.70 20.70 -4.06
C SER A 294 8.75 21.24 -3.08
N ASN A 295 8.35 22.07 -2.13
CA ASN A 295 9.20 22.56 -1.03
C ASN A 295 9.08 21.70 0.24
N GLY A 296 8.30 20.62 0.19
CA GLY A 296 8.03 19.75 1.34
C GLY A 296 7.07 20.36 2.35
N ALA A 297 6.38 21.45 2.00
CA ALA A 297 5.34 22.03 2.82
C ALA A 297 4.00 21.34 2.52
N LEU A 298 3.27 21.00 3.58
CA LEU A 298 1.97 20.36 3.49
C LEU A 298 0.98 21.26 2.75
N GLU A 299 0.23 20.68 1.83
CA GLU A 299 -0.90 21.34 1.20
C GLU A 299 -2.11 21.12 2.10
N LEU A 300 -2.44 22.15 2.88
CA LEU A 300 -3.67 22.16 3.67
C LEU A 300 -4.83 22.37 2.69
N ALA A 301 -5.76 21.41 2.65
CA ALA A 301 -6.98 21.47 1.86
C ALA A 301 -7.90 22.62 2.29
#